data_3264d6e1bb4535f709a7b448331bd9af
#
_entry.id   3264d6e1bb4535f709a7b448331bd9af
#
_cell.length_a   1.000
_cell.length_b   1.000
_cell.length_c   1.000
_cell.angle_alpha   90.00
_cell.angle_beta   90.00
_cell.angle_gamma   90.00
#
_symmetry.space_group_name_H-M   'P 1'
#
loop_
_entity.id
_entity.type
_entity.pdbx_description
1 polymer ?
#
loop_
_entity_poly.entity_id
_entity_poly.type
_entity_poly.pdbx_seq_one_letter_code
_entity_poly.pdbx_strand_id
1 'polypeptide(L)'
;MKKFLITFILITSSFIPAFADKISYDKTNFSEIYTMIDDAAYDIRYYSSNNFTGNRIKGYKAPKAYMTKTALKALSNAAQDLREQGYRLLIWDSYRPQKAVDNFVVWINDSKDAGDKDFYPDLQKSDLVKGGYIATKSSHTRGSTVDLTLIKKDGSYVDMGGTFDLFSEISHPDYKKITKKQKANRKILHDAMIKAGFEGIDSEWWHFTLKNEPYKDTYFNFDVE
;
A
#
# COMPACT_ATOMS: atom_id res chain seq x y z
N MET A 1 22.46 -27.19 61.68
CA MET A 1 22.37 -25.83 61.02
C MET A 1 22.63 -25.99 59.55
N LYS A 2 21.55 -25.93 58.72
CA LYS A 2 21.64 -26.01 57.25
C LYS A 2 21.81 -24.60 56.72
N LYS A 3 22.91 -24.28 56.02
CA LYS A 3 23.13 -23.01 55.34
C LYS A 3 22.40 -23.03 53.99
N PHE A 4 21.43 -22.17 53.83
CA PHE A 4 20.79 -21.91 52.53
C PHE A 4 21.66 -20.93 51.72
N LEU A 5 22.15 -21.38 50.56
CA LEU A 5 22.86 -20.56 49.61
C LEU A 5 21.83 -19.91 48.68
N ILE A 6 21.63 -18.59 48.78
CA ILE A 6 20.73 -17.83 47.90
C ILE A 6 21.59 -17.41 46.70
N THR A 7 21.33 -18.01 45.53
CA THR A 7 21.96 -17.63 44.29
C THR A 7 21.16 -16.46 43.69
N PHE A 8 21.76 -15.27 43.63
CA PHE A 8 21.22 -14.11 42.94
C PHE A 8 21.42 -14.31 41.41
N ILE A 9 20.36 -14.51 40.68
CA ILE A 9 20.39 -14.48 39.21
C ILE A 9 20.28 -13.01 38.78
N LEU A 10 21.37 -12.45 38.30
CA LEU A 10 21.39 -11.11 37.66
C LEU A 10 20.76 -11.25 36.28
N ILE A 11 19.49 -10.81 36.15
CA ILE A 11 18.85 -10.67 34.85
C ILE A 11 19.39 -9.38 34.22
N THR A 12 20.36 -9.50 33.33
CA THR A 12 20.78 -8.37 32.47
C THR A 12 19.73 -8.20 31.39
N SER A 13 18.85 -7.22 31.55
CA SER A 13 17.98 -6.76 30.48
C SER A 13 18.87 -6.10 29.42
N SER A 14 19.08 -6.80 28.31
CA SER A 14 19.66 -6.22 27.09
C SER A 14 18.70 -5.17 26.55
N PHE A 15 19.03 -3.90 26.74
CA PHE A 15 18.38 -2.78 26.08
C PHE A 15 18.70 -2.88 24.58
N ILE A 16 17.79 -3.40 23.78
CA ILE A 16 17.84 -3.23 22.33
C ILE A 16 17.37 -1.80 22.08
N PRO A 17 18.22 -0.88 21.58
CA PRO A 17 17.77 0.47 21.25
C PRO A 17 16.68 0.34 20.18
N ALA A 18 15.48 0.82 20.47
CA ALA A 18 14.46 1.02 19.46
C ALA A 18 15.03 2.06 18.48
N PHE A 19 15.37 1.65 17.26
CA PHE A 19 15.74 2.60 16.22
C PHE A 19 14.52 3.48 15.96
N ALA A 20 14.66 4.78 16.24
CA ALA A 20 13.64 5.75 15.90
C ALA A 20 13.48 5.77 14.36
N ASP A 21 12.25 5.71 13.87
CA ASP A 21 11.96 5.77 12.44
C ASP A 21 12.59 7.03 11.83
N LYS A 22 13.29 6.85 10.73
CA LYS A 22 13.98 7.92 10.02
C LYS A 22 13.06 8.54 9.00
N ILE A 23 12.81 9.83 9.07
CA ILE A 23 12.17 10.59 7.99
C ILE A 23 13.24 11.06 7.01
N SER A 24 13.01 10.83 5.72
CA SER A 24 13.91 11.21 4.63
C SER A 24 13.19 12.00 3.53
N TYR A 25 13.89 12.95 2.93
CA TYR A 25 13.43 13.70 1.74
C TYR A 25 14.23 13.34 0.49
N ASP A 26 15.15 12.40 0.61
CA ASP A 26 16.03 11.98 -0.49
C ASP A 26 15.28 11.03 -1.44
N LYS A 27 15.11 11.46 -2.69
CA LYS A 27 14.47 10.67 -3.76
C LYS A 27 15.47 9.99 -4.72
N THR A 28 16.76 10.03 -4.46
CA THR A 28 17.82 9.54 -5.36
C THR A 28 17.63 8.08 -5.78
N ASN A 29 17.13 7.24 -4.89
CA ASN A 29 16.87 5.82 -5.14
C ASN A 29 15.45 5.51 -5.62
N PHE A 30 14.67 6.54 -5.97
CA PHE A 30 13.35 6.38 -6.54
C PHE A 30 13.39 6.62 -8.05
N SER A 31 12.43 6.01 -8.75
CA SER A 31 12.12 6.29 -10.15
C SER A 31 10.63 6.27 -10.37
N GLU A 32 10.17 7.05 -11.33
CA GLU A 32 8.78 7.00 -11.79
C GLU A 32 8.51 5.66 -12.48
N ILE A 33 7.37 5.02 -12.21
CA ILE A 33 7.02 3.69 -12.74
C ILE A 33 7.06 3.69 -14.27
N TYR A 34 6.62 4.78 -14.91
CA TYR A 34 6.64 4.96 -16.36
C TYR A 34 8.03 4.71 -17.00
N THR A 35 9.11 4.96 -16.29
CA THR A 35 10.47 4.81 -16.83
C THR A 35 10.84 3.36 -17.17
N MET A 36 10.13 2.38 -16.63
CA MET A 36 10.36 0.94 -16.87
C MET A 36 9.11 0.21 -17.35
N ILE A 37 7.91 0.79 -17.13
CA ILE A 37 6.62 0.19 -17.50
C ILE A 37 5.81 1.29 -18.19
N ASP A 38 6.18 1.57 -19.45
CA ASP A 38 5.65 2.68 -20.25
C ASP A 38 4.19 2.48 -20.70
N ASP A 39 3.71 1.25 -20.68
CA ASP A 39 2.32 0.90 -20.97
C ASP A 39 1.41 0.84 -19.72
N ALA A 40 1.93 1.09 -18.52
CA ALA A 40 1.10 1.20 -17.33
C ALA A 40 0.12 2.38 -17.45
N ALA A 41 -1.12 2.16 -17.02
CA ALA A 41 -2.09 3.22 -16.84
C ALA A 41 -2.06 3.76 -15.41
N TYR A 42 -2.52 5.00 -15.23
CA TYR A 42 -2.49 5.68 -13.93
C TYR A 42 -3.87 6.27 -13.62
N ASP A 43 -4.40 5.95 -12.45
CA ASP A 43 -5.55 6.60 -11.83
C ASP A 43 -5.16 6.93 -10.38
N ILE A 44 -4.23 7.89 -10.23
CA ILE A 44 -3.63 8.23 -8.93
C ILE A 44 -4.69 8.89 -8.05
N ARG A 45 -5.35 8.08 -7.23
CA ARG A 45 -6.52 8.44 -6.45
C ARG A 45 -6.29 9.60 -5.50
N TYR A 46 -5.13 9.68 -4.88
CA TYR A 46 -4.81 10.72 -3.93
C TYR A 46 -4.40 12.06 -4.56
N TYR A 47 -4.15 12.08 -5.87
CA TYR A 47 -4.01 13.33 -6.63
C TYR A 47 -5.36 13.99 -6.94
N SER A 48 -6.43 13.23 -6.99
CA SER A 48 -7.80 13.70 -7.26
C SER A 48 -8.65 13.71 -5.99
N SER A 49 -9.92 14.05 -6.12
CA SER A 49 -10.93 13.90 -5.06
C SER A 49 -11.57 12.52 -5.03
N ASN A 50 -11.24 11.61 -5.96
CA ASN A 50 -11.81 10.26 -6.03
C ASN A 50 -11.11 9.31 -5.04
N ASN A 51 -11.24 9.60 -3.74
CA ASN A 51 -10.70 8.84 -2.63
C ASN A 51 -11.60 9.03 -1.39
N PHE A 52 -11.37 8.24 -0.36
CA PHE A 52 -12.21 8.22 0.84
C PHE A 52 -12.32 9.57 1.60
N THR A 53 -11.37 10.49 1.40
CA THR A 53 -11.47 11.83 2.00
C THR A 53 -12.30 12.81 1.17
N GLY A 54 -12.58 12.48 -0.11
CA GLY A 54 -13.25 13.39 -1.05
C GLY A 54 -12.39 14.58 -1.49
N ASN A 55 -11.11 14.62 -1.11
CA ASN A 55 -10.20 15.74 -1.37
C ASN A 55 -8.86 15.24 -1.89
N ARG A 56 -8.13 16.10 -2.63
CA ARG A 56 -6.75 15.81 -3.00
C ARG A 56 -5.86 15.76 -1.75
N ILE A 57 -5.05 14.73 -1.63
CA ILE A 57 -4.22 14.46 -0.47
C ILE A 57 -2.92 15.27 -0.52
N LYS A 58 -2.50 15.76 0.63
CA LYS A 58 -1.29 16.55 0.80
C LYS A 58 -0.05 15.76 0.34
N GLY A 59 0.77 16.41 -0.50
CA GLY A 59 1.98 15.79 -1.04
C GLY A 59 1.82 15.19 -2.45
N TYR A 60 0.60 15.05 -2.96
CA TYR A 60 0.35 14.67 -4.36
C TYR A 60 0.16 15.92 -5.21
N LYS A 61 1.21 16.32 -5.94
CA LYS A 61 1.23 17.51 -6.81
C LYS A 61 1.04 17.17 -8.28
N ALA A 62 1.29 15.91 -8.66
CA ALA A 62 1.11 15.39 -10.01
C ALA A 62 0.50 13.97 -9.97
N PRO A 63 -0.19 13.52 -11.05
CA PRO A 63 -0.74 12.16 -11.15
C PRO A 63 0.37 11.16 -11.56
N LYS A 64 1.42 11.08 -10.75
CA LYS A 64 2.60 10.24 -10.97
C LYS A 64 2.72 9.17 -9.88
N ALA A 65 3.46 8.12 -10.19
CA ALA A 65 3.74 7.01 -9.29
C ALA A 65 5.24 6.73 -9.23
N TYR A 66 5.79 6.76 -8.03
CA TYR A 66 7.21 6.51 -7.77
C TYR A 66 7.40 5.25 -6.94
N MET A 67 8.46 4.51 -7.22
CA MET A 67 8.91 3.40 -6.37
C MET A 67 10.41 3.46 -6.18
N THR A 68 10.94 2.78 -5.15
CA THR A 68 12.37 2.48 -5.08
C THR A 68 12.79 1.73 -6.35
N LYS A 69 13.98 2.02 -6.86
CA LYS A 69 14.50 1.37 -8.08
C LYS A 69 14.47 -0.16 -8.00
N THR A 70 14.70 -0.71 -6.80
CA THR A 70 14.63 -2.16 -6.54
C THR A 70 13.22 -2.69 -6.71
N ALA A 71 12.22 -2.03 -6.10
CA ALA A 71 10.83 -2.45 -6.21
C ALA A 71 10.28 -2.25 -7.64
N LEU A 72 10.68 -1.17 -8.31
CA LEU A 72 10.30 -0.92 -9.69
C LEU A 72 10.84 -2.01 -10.64
N LYS A 73 12.09 -2.47 -10.44
CA LYS A 73 12.63 -3.60 -11.20
C LYS A 73 11.82 -4.87 -11.00
N ALA A 74 11.42 -5.16 -9.78
CA ALA A 74 10.56 -6.31 -9.48
C ALA A 74 9.17 -6.15 -10.13
N LEU A 75 8.55 -4.95 -10.02
CA LEU A 75 7.26 -4.67 -10.65
C LEU A 75 7.31 -4.80 -12.18
N SER A 76 8.42 -4.42 -12.82
CA SER A 76 8.59 -4.57 -14.27
C SER A 76 8.57 -6.04 -14.71
N ASN A 77 9.05 -6.96 -13.87
CA ASN A 77 8.96 -8.41 -14.16
C ASN A 77 7.50 -8.89 -14.07
N ALA A 78 6.73 -8.45 -13.06
CA ALA A 78 5.30 -8.76 -12.96
C ALA A 78 4.53 -8.19 -14.16
N ALA A 79 4.83 -6.96 -14.56
CA ALA A 79 4.20 -6.33 -15.74
C ALA A 79 4.48 -7.11 -17.02
N GLN A 80 5.70 -7.62 -17.20
CA GLN A 80 6.05 -8.43 -18.36
C GLN A 80 5.25 -9.74 -18.40
N ASP A 81 5.19 -10.48 -17.28
CA ASP A 81 4.39 -11.71 -17.17
C ASP A 81 2.90 -11.48 -17.48
N LEU A 82 2.34 -10.37 -16.97
CA LEU A 82 0.94 -10.02 -17.19
C LEU A 82 0.69 -9.58 -18.64
N ARG A 83 1.62 -8.89 -19.27
CA ARG A 83 1.56 -8.48 -20.68
C ARG A 83 1.48 -9.69 -21.63
N GLU A 84 2.22 -10.76 -21.33
CA GLU A 84 2.15 -12.02 -22.07
C GLU A 84 0.78 -12.69 -21.97
N GLN A 85 0.08 -12.48 -20.84
CA GLN A 85 -1.29 -12.95 -20.61
C GLN A 85 -2.37 -11.98 -21.16
N GLY A 86 -1.99 -10.87 -21.77
CA GLY A 86 -2.91 -9.90 -22.38
C GLY A 86 -3.39 -8.79 -21.45
N TYR A 87 -2.72 -8.61 -20.31
CA TYR A 87 -3.06 -7.58 -19.34
C TYR A 87 -2.02 -6.47 -19.29
N ARG A 88 -2.42 -5.31 -18.76
CA ARG A 88 -1.58 -4.17 -18.38
C ARG A 88 -1.90 -3.79 -16.94
N LEU A 89 -0.97 -3.10 -16.30
CA LEU A 89 -1.16 -2.57 -14.96
C LEU A 89 -1.94 -1.25 -14.99
N LEU A 90 -2.82 -1.05 -14.03
CA LEU A 90 -3.39 0.24 -13.66
C LEU A 90 -2.97 0.54 -12.23
N ILE A 91 -2.25 1.63 -12.03
CA ILE A 91 -1.69 2.05 -10.74
C ILE A 91 -2.64 3.04 -10.07
N TRP A 92 -3.04 2.77 -8.84
CA TRP A 92 -3.85 3.65 -8.01
C TRP A 92 -3.02 4.46 -7.01
N ASP A 93 -2.01 3.82 -6.40
CA ASP A 93 -1.03 4.44 -5.53
C ASP A 93 0.29 3.65 -5.53
N SER A 94 1.36 4.30 -5.08
CA SER A 94 2.67 3.68 -4.94
C SER A 94 3.43 4.33 -3.78
N TYR A 95 4.56 4.99 -3.99
CA TYR A 95 5.13 5.81 -2.93
C TYR A 95 4.13 6.87 -2.46
N ARG A 96 3.85 6.86 -1.16
CA ARG A 96 2.96 7.79 -0.46
C ARG A 96 3.79 8.60 0.53
N PRO A 97 3.91 9.93 0.39
CA PRO A 97 4.67 10.74 1.33
C PRO A 97 4.14 10.63 2.77
N GLN A 98 5.00 10.71 3.79
CA GLN A 98 4.53 10.72 5.19
C GLN A 98 3.50 11.83 5.44
N LYS A 99 3.67 13.02 4.85
CA LYS A 99 2.68 14.12 4.94
C LYS A 99 1.28 13.75 4.43
N ALA A 100 1.17 12.76 3.52
CA ALA A 100 -0.11 12.25 3.07
C ALA A 100 -0.76 11.35 4.14
N VAL A 101 0.02 10.49 4.78
CA VAL A 101 -0.42 9.68 5.92
C VAL A 101 -0.85 10.58 7.08
N ASP A 102 -0.07 11.61 7.38
CA ASP A 102 -0.42 12.63 8.39
C ASP A 102 -1.73 13.35 8.03
N ASN A 103 -1.98 13.60 6.75
CA ASN A 103 -3.24 14.21 6.28
C ASN A 103 -4.44 13.28 6.50
N PHE A 104 -4.29 11.96 6.33
CA PHE A 104 -5.33 10.98 6.68
C PHE A 104 -5.65 11.02 8.19
N VAL A 105 -4.61 11.13 9.04
CA VAL A 105 -4.79 11.24 10.49
C VAL A 105 -5.51 12.55 10.86
N VAL A 106 -5.19 13.67 10.21
CA VAL A 106 -5.92 14.92 10.41
C VAL A 106 -7.36 14.78 9.98
N TRP A 107 -7.62 14.23 8.79
CA TRP A 107 -8.98 14.02 8.29
C TRP A 107 -9.79 13.10 9.22
N ILE A 108 -9.24 11.97 9.68
CA ILE A 108 -9.98 11.03 10.54
C ILE A 108 -10.44 11.67 11.86
N ASN A 109 -9.69 12.64 12.37
CA ASN A 109 -10.00 13.36 13.60
C ASN A 109 -10.91 14.58 13.38
N ASP A 110 -11.17 15.00 12.14
CA ASP A 110 -12.12 16.08 11.85
C ASP A 110 -13.56 15.53 11.79
N SER A 111 -14.32 15.79 12.84
CA SER A 111 -15.73 15.33 12.92
C SER A 111 -16.68 16.06 11.96
N LYS A 112 -16.24 17.16 11.33
CA LYS A 112 -17.08 17.96 10.41
C LYS A 112 -16.94 17.50 8.96
N ASP A 113 -15.83 16.85 8.60
CA ASP A 113 -15.58 16.33 7.26
C ASP A 113 -15.88 14.81 7.23
N ALA A 114 -16.97 14.43 6.62
CA ALA A 114 -17.34 13.02 6.50
C ALA A 114 -16.57 12.29 5.39
N GLY A 115 -15.91 13.03 4.48
CA GLY A 115 -15.31 12.44 3.28
C GLY A 115 -16.34 11.81 2.35
N ASP A 116 -15.91 10.81 1.58
CA ASP A 116 -16.77 10.08 0.65
C ASP A 116 -17.21 8.72 1.24
N LYS A 117 -18.48 8.63 1.62
CA LYS A 117 -19.08 7.46 2.24
C LYS A 117 -19.14 6.22 1.34
N ASP A 118 -19.01 6.36 0.04
CA ASP A 118 -19.01 5.22 -0.88
C ASP A 118 -17.79 4.31 -0.67
N PHE A 119 -16.71 4.84 -0.07
CA PHE A 119 -15.53 4.06 0.28
C PHE A 119 -15.66 3.28 1.60
N TYR A 120 -16.63 3.62 2.47
CA TYR A 120 -16.86 2.93 3.74
C TYR A 120 -18.35 2.88 4.12
N PRO A 121 -19.20 2.27 3.25
CA PRO A 121 -20.65 2.33 3.36
C PRO A 121 -21.18 1.75 4.67
N ASP A 122 -20.56 0.70 5.16
CA ASP A 122 -21.01 -0.07 6.33
C ASP A 122 -20.27 0.33 7.64
N LEU A 123 -19.34 1.27 7.58
CA LEU A 123 -18.50 1.67 8.72
C LEU A 123 -18.78 3.12 9.13
N GLN A 124 -18.52 3.43 10.40
CA GLN A 124 -18.37 4.80 10.82
C GLN A 124 -16.90 5.25 10.60
N LYS A 125 -16.67 6.53 10.39
CA LYS A 125 -15.34 7.10 10.20
C LYS A 125 -14.37 6.71 11.35
N SER A 126 -14.86 6.71 12.60
CA SER A 126 -14.11 6.30 13.78
C SER A 126 -13.65 4.82 13.75
N ASP A 127 -14.36 3.98 12.98
CA ASP A 127 -14.04 2.55 12.91
C ASP A 127 -12.86 2.26 11.96
N LEU A 128 -12.53 3.21 11.07
CA LEU A 128 -11.42 3.07 10.12
C LEU A 128 -10.06 2.94 10.82
N VAL A 129 -9.87 3.59 11.96
CA VAL A 129 -8.67 3.44 12.79
C VAL A 129 -8.69 2.12 13.55
N LYS A 130 -9.83 1.78 14.18
CA LYS A 130 -9.99 0.54 14.94
C LYS A 130 -9.85 -0.71 14.06
N GLY A 131 -10.34 -0.62 12.83
CA GLY A 131 -10.24 -1.67 11.82
C GLY A 131 -8.86 -1.78 11.16
N GLY A 132 -7.91 -0.88 11.49
CA GLY A 132 -6.56 -0.90 10.92
C GLY A 132 -6.47 -0.35 9.50
N TYR A 133 -7.54 0.24 8.94
CA TYR A 133 -7.53 0.80 7.59
C TYR A 133 -6.71 2.09 7.51
N ILE A 134 -6.70 2.90 8.58
CA ILE A 134 -5.92 4.14 8.69
C ILE A 134 -4.97 4.04 9.88
N ALA A 135 -3.68 4.25 9.63
CA ALA A 135 -2.62 4.22 10.64
C ALA A 135 -1.72 5.45 10.50
N THR A 136 -0.88 5.70 11.52
CA THR A 136 0.11 6.80 11.51
C THR A 136 1.35 6.50 10.66
N LYS A 137 1.48 5.26 10.19
CA LYS A 137 2.58 4.78 9.35
C LYS A 137 2.02 3.91 8.23
N SER A 138 2.70 3.93 7.08
CA SER A 138 2.30 3.14 5.92
C SER A 138 3.52 2.51 5.25
N SER A 139 3.38 1.27 4.77
CA SER A 139 4.40 0.62 3.93
C SER A 139 4.68 1.40 2.65
N HIS A 140 3.68 2.09 2.09
CA HIS A 140 3.84 2.96 0.92
C HIS A 140 4.88 4.06 1.13
N THR A 141 4.98 4.58 2.36
CA THR A 141 5.92 5.65 2.70
C THR A 141 7.38 5.19 2.64
N ARG A 142 7.63 3.89 2.67
CA ARG A 142 8.96 3.29 2.47
C ARG A 142 9.33 3.10 0.99
N GLY A 143 8.37 3.32 0.07
CA GLY A 143 8.58 3.39 -1.37
C GLY A 143 8.67 2.05 -2.10
N SER A 144 8.35 0.93 -1.44
CA SER A 144 8.40 -0.40 -2.06
C SER A 144 7.04 -1.11 -2.07
N THR A 145 5.97 -0.35 -1.88
CA THR A 145 4.58 -0.80 -1.89
C THR A 145 3.85 -0.16 -3.08
N VAL A 146 2.90 -0.90 -3.64
CA VAL A 146 2.06 -0.45 -4.74
C VAL A 146 0.64 -0.99 -4.59
N ASP A 147 -0.35 -0.14 -4.87
CA ASP A 147 -1.77 -0.47 -5.02
C ASP A 147 -2.13 -0.44 -6.49
N LEU A 148 -2.59 -1.56 -7.04
CA LEU A 148 -2.79 -1.73 -8.47
C LEU A 148 -3.87 -2.73 -8.83
N THR A 149 -4.31 -2.67 -10.07
CA THR A 149 -5.21 -3.66 -10.68
C THR A 149 -4.80 -3.96 -12.11
N LEU A 150 -5.59 -4.79 -12.78
CA LEU A 150 -5.41 -5.16 -14.18
C LEU A 150 -6.40 -4.42 -15.07
N ILE A 151 -5.91 -4.01 -16.23
CA ILE A 151 -6.72 -3.63 -17.39
C ILE A 151 -6.33 -4.52 -18.57
N LYS A 152 -7.25 -4.68 -19.52
CA LYS A 152 -6.97 -5.35 -20.78
C LYS A 152 -6.18 -4.43 -21.72
N LYS A 153 -5.72 -4.97 -22.85
CA LYS A 153 -5.00 -4.20 -23.89
C LYS A 153 -5.81 -3.03 -24.44
N ASP A 154 -7.14 -3.16 -24.50
CA ASP A 154 -8.06 -2.13 -24.95
C ASP A 154 -8.36 -1.05 -23.88
N GLY A 155 -7.77 -1.16 -22.69
CA GLY A 155 -7.98 -0.24 -21.57
C GLY A 155 -9.18 -0.58 -20.70
N SER A 156 -9.98 -1.59 -21.03
CA SER A 156 -11.13 -1.98 -20.21
C SER A 156 -10.68 -2.61 -18.89
N TYR A 157 -11.37 -2.29 -17.80
CA TYR A 157 -11.09 -2.83 -16.47
C TYR A 157 -11.31 -4.34 -16.40
N VAL A 158 -10.48 -5.02 -15.64
CA VAL A 158 -10.70 -6.40 -15.25
C VAL A 158 -11.52 -6.40 -13.95
N ASP A 159 -12.68 -7.05 -13.98
CA ASP A 159 -13.59 -7.10 -12.83
C ASP A 159 -12.99 -7.92 -11.68
N MET A 160 -12.62 -7.24 -10.61
CA MET A 160 -12.04 -7.81 -9.39
C MET A 160 -13.09 -8.04 -8.28
N GLY A 161 -14.35 -7.61 -8.47
CA GLY A 161 -15.44 -7.71 -7.50
C GLY A 161 -15.40 -6.66 -6.39
N GLY A 162 -14.52 -5.69 -6.46
CA GLY A 162 -14.39 -4.56 -5.54
C GLY A 162 -13.46 -3.52 -6.13
N THR A 163 -13.45 -2.32 -5.56
CA THR A 163 -12.61 -1.20 -6.01
C THR A 163 -11.56 -0.85 -4.96
N PHE A 164 -10.59 -0.01 -5.35
CA PHE A 164 -9.56 0.55 -4.49
C PHE A 164 -10.17 1.30 -3.29
N ASP A 165 -9.55 1.17 -2.12
CA ASP A 165 -9.93 1.83 -0.85
C ASP A 165 -11.39 1.58 -0.41
N LEU A 166 -12.05 0.55 -0.91
CA LEU A 166 -13.33 0.13 -0.36
C LEU A 166 -13.10 -0.58 0.98
N PHE A 167 -13.32 0.12 2.08
CA PHE A 167 -13.13 -0.40 3.44
C PHE A 167 -14.29 -1.33 3.82
N SER A 168 -14.20 -2.57 3.35
CA SER A 168 -15.21 -3.61 3.50
C SER A 168 -14.58 -4.98 3.34
N GLU A 169 -15.21 -6.02 3.88
CA GLU A 169 -14.76 -7.42 3.74
C GLU A 169 -14.56 -7.87 2.28
N ILE A 170 -15.30 -7.28 1.33
CA ILE A 170 -15.13 -7.60 -0.09
C ILE A 170 -13.73 -7.29 -0.62
N SER A 171 -13.00 -6.41 0.05
CA SER A 171 -11.62 -6.05 -0.28
C SER A 171 -10.60 -7.10 0.18
N HIS A 172 -10.95 -7.99 1.09
CA HIS A 172 -10.07 -9.06 1.52
C HIS A 172 -9.78 -10.04 0.36
N PRO A 173 -8.52 -10.45 0.15
CA PRO A 173 -8.15 -11.37 -0.93
C PRO A 173 -8.92 -12.68 -0.90
N ASP A 174 -9.26 -13.19 0.30
CA ASP A 174 -9.91 -14.47 0.52
C ASP A 174 -11.45 -14.38 0.59
N TYR A 175 -12.05 -13.19 0.36
CA TYR A 175 -13.51 -13.00 0.44
C TYR A 175 -14.27 -14.00 -0.43
N LYS A 176 -15.27 -14.67 0.17
CA LYS A 176 -15.91 -15.84 -0.46
C LYS A 176 -17.07 -15.49 -1.38
N LYS A 177 -17.73 -14.35 -1.18
CA LYS A 177 -18.98 -13.98 -1.87
C LYS A 177 -18.77 -13.21 -3.18
N ILE A 178 -17.63 -13.40 -3.85
CA ILE A 178 -17.37 -12.92 -5.22
C ILE A 178 -17.49 -14.06 -6.21
N THR A 179 -17.69 -13.74 -7.50
CA THR A 179 -17.84 -14.75 -8.56
C THR A 179 -16.54 -15.53 -8.78
N LYS A 180 -16.67 -16.72 -9.39
CA LYS A 180 -15.49 -17.53 -9.79
C LYS A 180 -14.56 -16.75 -10.72
N LYS A 181 -15.12 -15.91 -11.61
CA LYS A 181 -14.33 -15.08 -12.53
C LYS A 181 -13.54 -13.99 -11.78
N GLN A 182 -14.15 -13.29 -10.84
CA GLN A 182 -13.48 -12.29 -10.01
C GLN A 182 -12.35 -12.91 -9.17
N LYS A 183 -12.58 -14.10 -8.58
CA LYS A 183 -11.52 -14.85 -7.89
C LYS A 183 -10.36 -15.22 -8.82
N ALA A 184 -10.65 -15.68 -10.04
CA ALA A 184 -9.64 -16.00 -11.04
C ALA A 184 -8.85 -14.75 -11.45
N ASN A 185 -9.52 -13.60 -11.62
CA ASN A 185 -8.88 -12.33 -11.96
C ASN A 185 -7.94 -11.85 -10.84
N ARG A 186 -8.39 -11.87 -9.58
CA ARG A 186 -7.52 -11.55 -8.42
C ARG A 186 -6.32 -12.50 -8.35
N LYS A 187 -6.52 -13.79 -8.63
CA LYS A 187 -5.44 -14.77 -8.61
C LYS A 187 -4.38 -14.48 -9.68
N ILE A 188 -4.76 -14.06 -10.88
CA ILE A 188 -3.82 -13.69 -11.95
C ILE A 188 -2.90 -12.57 -11.46
N LEU A 189 -3.45 -11.50 -10.91
CA LEU A 189 -2.68 -10.39 -10.34
C LEU A 189 -1.77 -10.86 -9.20
N HIS A 190 -2.36 -11.56 -8.22
CA HIS A 190 -1.65 -12.06 -7.04
C HIS A 190 -0.46 -12.94 -7.45
N ASP A 191 -0.67 -13.94 -8.31
CA ASP A 191 0.39 -14.88 -8.70
C ASP A 191 1.57 -14.17 -9.40
N ALA A 192 1.28 -13.21 -10.27
CA ALA A 192 2.31 -12.42 -10.94
C ALA A 192 3.13 -11.58 -9.95
N MET A 193 2.46 -10.95 -8.97
CA MET A 193 3.12 -10.15 -7.94
C MET A 193 3.96 -11.01 -7.00
N ILE A 194 3.43 -12.16 -6.53
CA ILE A 194 4.19 -13.10 -5.69
C ILE A 194 5.42 -13.64 -6.42
N LYS A 195 5.28 -14.01 -7.69
CA LYS A 195 6.40 -14.48 -8.54
C LYS A 195 7.47 -13.42 -8.69
N ALA A 196 7.09 -12.15 -8.75
CA ALA A 196 8.02 -11.02 -8.82
C ALA A 196 8.66 -10.64 -7.47
N GLY A 197 8.31 -11.33 -6.37
CA GLY A 197 8.92 -11.14 -5.05
C GLY A 197 8.16 -10.19 -4.12
N PHE A 198 6.95 -9.82 -4.47
CA PHE A 198 6.06 -9.06 -3.58
C PHE A 198 5.31 -9.98 -2.61
N GLU A 199 4.71 -9.39 -1.61
CA GLU A 199 3.73 -10.01 -0.72
C GLU A 199 2.50 -9.11 -0.60
N GLY A 200 1.32 -9.73 -0.52
CA GLY A 200 0.06 -9.03 -0.27
C GLY A 200 -0.23 -8.89 1.23
N ILE A 201 -1.36 -8.25 1.55
CA ILE A 201 -1.92 -8.21 2.90
C ILE A 201 -3.33 -8.81 2.92
N ASP A 202 -3.79 -9.22 4.10
CA ASP A 202 -5.06 -9.94 4.24
C ASP A 202 -6.31 -9.05 4.12
N SER A 203 -6.15 -7.72 4.18
CA SER A 203 -7.26 -6.75 4.13
C SER A 203 -7.54 -6.18 2.74
N GLU A 204 -6.57 -6.26 1.79
CA GLU A 204 -6.63 -5.54 0.52
C GLU A 204 -6.05 -6.37 -0.62
N TRP A 205 -6.87 -6.77 -1.61
CA TRP A 205 -6.45 -7.61 -2.74
C TRP A 205 -5.53 -6.89 -3.72
N TRP A 206 -5.49 -5.56 -3.71
CA TRP A 206 -4.69 -4.71 -4.62
C TRP A 206 -3.32 -4.34 -4.05
N HIS A 207 -3.08 -4.52 -2.75
CA HIS A 207 -1.91 -4.03 -2.02
C HIS A 207 -0.78 -5.04 -2.03
N PHE A 208 0.41 -4.59 -2.47
CA PHE A 208 1.60 -5.44 -2.55
C PHE A 208 2.85 -4.69 -2.13
N THR A 209 3.62 -5.29 -1.22
CA THR A 209 4.91 -4.77 -0.73
C THR A 209 6.04 -5.71 -1.15
N LEU A 210 7.17 -5.18 -1.61
CA LEU A 210 8.35 -5.99 -1.93
C LEU A 210 8.91 -6.63 -0.64
N LYS A 211 9.03 -7.98 -0.60
CA LYS A 211 9.51 -8.73 0.60
C LYS A 211 10.85 -8.26 1.12
N ASN A 212 11.80 -8.02 0.21
CA ASN A 212 13.15 -7.56 0.53
C ASN A 212 13.30 -6.07 0.20
N GLU A 213 12.40 -5.25 0.73
CA GLU A 213 12.46 -3.80 0.53
C GLU A 213 13.75 -3.20 1.13
N PRO A 214 14.36 -2.21 0.45
CA PRO A 214 15.64 -1.65 0.88
C PRO A 214 15.54 -0.73 2.11
N TYR A 215 14.35 -0.24 2.45
CA TYR A 215 14.15 0.80 3.46
C TYR A 215 13.09 0.42 4.50
N LYS A 216 13.35 -0.60 5.33
CA LYS A 216 12.36 -1.08 6.33
C LYS A 216 12.04 -0.08 7.43
N ASP A 217 13.01 0.80 7.76
CA ASP A 217 12.94 1.73 8.89
C ASP A 217 13.04 3.21 8.45
N THR A 218 12.87 3.50 7.14
CA THR A 218 12.94 4.85 6.61
C THR A 218 11.63 5.23 5.93
N TYR A 219 11.02 6.29 6.40
CA TYR A 219 9.79 6.86 5.86
C TYR A 219 10.13 8.11 5.06
N PHE A 220 9.71 8.15 3.80
CA PHE A 220 10.04 9.25 2.92
C PHE A 220 8.95 10.33 2.92
N ASN A 221 9.36 11.59 2.68
CA ASN A 221 8.43 12.73 2.75
C ASN A 221 8.67 13.78 1.66
N PHE A 222 9.19 13.37 0.47
CA PHE A 222 9.21 14.23 -0.71
C PHE A 222 7.85 14.24 -1.41
N ASP A 223 7.57 15.29 -2.20
CA ASP A 223 6.31 15.40 -2.93
C ASP A 223 6.30 14.48 -4.17
N VAL A 224 5.12 13.99 -4.52
CA VAL A 224 4.82 13.33 -5.79
C VAL A 224 4.56 14.42 -6.84
N GLU A 225 5.56 14.73 -7.69
CA GLU A 225 5.53 15.83 -8.65
C GLU A 225 6.22 15.51 -9.98
#